data_3debb66f7eecf651c0e4b3ea4eea4828
#
_entry.id   3debb66f7eecf651c0e4b3ea4eea4828
#
_cell.length_a   1.000
_cell.length_b   1.000
_cell.length_c   1.000
_cell.angle_alpha   90.00
_cell.angle_beta   90.00
_cell.angle_gamma   90.00
#
_symmetry.space_group_name_H-M   'P 1'
#
loop_
_entity.id
_entity.type
_entity.pdbx_description
1 polymer ?
#
loop_
_entity_poly.entity_id
_entity_poly.type
_entity_poly.pdbx_seq_one_letter_code
_entity_poly.pdbx_strand_id
1 'polypeptide(L)'
;MQRIQEKMLEALRCFLNGTKTDWQDGLSAGDWTALFKLSSQHQILPMIFEAVYSCPAFSSAPLELVQTLRGQAVRLVMVQGRKTMELLQLYPRLVQQGATPAVVKGLVCRSLYPFADHRTSGDEDILIPPEQFSTCHRVFVENGMAPLAPADDLDEAGEV
;
A
#
# COMPACT_ATOMS: atom_id res chain seq x y z
N MET A 1 -4.29 0.61 -26.55
CA MET A 1 -4.72 0.62 -25.13
C MET A 1 -4.83 -0.80 -24.58
N GLN A 2 -5.53 -1.73 -25.23
CA GLN A 2 -5.68 -3.14 -24.80
C GLN A 2 -4.34 -3.85 -24.54
N ARG A 3 -3.35 -3.75 -25.44
CA ARG A 3 -2.01 -4.34 -25.29
C ARG A 3 -1.30 -3.93 -24.00
N ILE A 4 -1.39 -2.65 -23.59
CA ILE A 4 -0.73 -2.16 -22.36
C ILE A 4 -1.43 -2.68 -21.10
N GLN A 5 -2.76 -2.80 -21.14
CA GLN A 5 -3.52 -3.43 -20.05
C GLN A 5 -3.15 -4.90 -19.88
N GLU A 6 -3.00 -5.65 -20.98
CA GLU A 6 -2.56 -7.05 -20.97
C GLU A 6 -1.14 -7.17 -20.37
N LYS A 7 -0.20 -6.30 -20.78
CA LYS A 7 1.16 -6.26 -20.23
C LYS A 7 1.17 -5.90 -18.73
N MET A 8 0.33 -4.96 -18.30
CA MET A 8 0.19 -4.64 -16.88
C MET A 8 -0.33 -5.83 -16.07
N LEU A 9 -1.35 -6.54 -16.57
CA LEU A 9 -1.90 -7.71 -15.90
C LEU A 9 -0.89 -8.87 -15.87
N GLU A 10 -0.10 -9.07 -16.94
CA GLU A 10 0.99 -10.04 -16.96
C GLU A 10 2.05 -9.73 -15.90
N ALA A 11 2.52 -8.48 -15.84
CA ALA A 11 3.48 -8.03 -14.83
C ALA A 11 2.92 -8.19 -13.41
N LEU A 12 1.65 -7.84 -13.18
CA LEU A 12 1.00 -8.02 -11.89
C LEU A 12 0.92 -9.50 -11.49
N ARG A 13 0.58 -10.40 -12.41
CA ARG A 13 0.59 -11.85 -12.15
C ARG A 13 1.98 -12.36 -11.80
N CYS A 14 3.01 -11.91 -12.51
CA CYS A 14 4.40 -12.26 -12.20
C CYS A 14 4.75 -11.81 -10.77
N PHE A 15 4.44 -10.56 -10.41
CA PHE A 15 4.67 -10.05 -9.06
C PHE A 15 3.96 -10.90 -7.99
N LEU A 16 2.66 -11.19 -8.17
CA LEU A 16 1.88 -11.97 -7.21
C LEU A 16 2.37 -13.40 -7.04
N ASN A 17 2.98 -13.97 -8.08
CA ASN A 17 3.58 -15.31 -8.04
C ASN A 17 5.05 -15.29 -7.57
N GLY A 18 5.60 -14.14 -7.17
CA GLY A 18 7.00 -13.99 -6.79
C GLY A 18 7.98 -14.20 -7.93
N THR A 19 7.54 -14.04 -9.19
CA THR A 19 8.35 -14.16 -10.40
C THR A 19 8.57 -12.81 -11.08
N LYS A 20 9.45 -12.75 -12.05
CA LYS A 20 9.71 -11.57 -12.88
C LYS A 20 9.14 -11.77 -14.28
N THR A 21 8.86 -10.66 -14.97
CA THR A 21 8.51 -10.72 -16.38
C THR A 21 9.73 -11.13 -17.23
N ASP A 22 9.50 -11.90 -18.29
CA ASP A 22 10.53 -12.31 -19.25
C ASP A 22 10.22 -11.74 -20.65
N TRP A 23 9.97 -10.44 -20.70
CA TRP A 23 9.75 -9.77 -21.98
C TRP A 23 11.08 -9.57 -22.71
N GLN A 24 11.21 -10.21 -23.88
CA GLN A 24 12.39 -10.10 -24.73
C GLN A 24 12.28 -8.88 -25.66
N ASP A 25 11.08 -8.61 -26.18
CA ASP A 25 10.83 -7.49 -27.06
C ASP A 25 10.69 -6.19 -26.27
N GLY A 26 11.44 -5.18 -26.68
CA GLY A 26 11.33 -3.85 -26.11
C GLY A 26 9.94 -3.24 -26.35
N LEU A 27 9.47 -2.46 -25.38
CA LEU A 27 8.33 -1.58 -25.53
C LEU A 27 8.82 -0.23 -26.06
N SER A 28 7.97 0.49 -26.81
CA SER A 28 8.28 1.86 -27.17
C SER A 28 8.31 2.77 -25.93
N ALA A 29 8.98 3.92 -26.01
CA ALA A 29 8.97 4.91 -24.92
C ALA A 29 7.55 5.33 -24.53
N GLY A 30 6.65 5.44 -25.51
CA GLY A 30 5.23 5.72 -25.27
C GLY A 30 4.51 4.59 -24.53
N ASP A 31 4.81 3.34 -24.88
CA ASP A 31 4.23 2.16 -24.21
C ASP A 31 4.69 2.07 -22.75
N TRP A 32 5.98 2.31 -22.46
CA TRP A 32 6.49 2.37 -21.09
C TRP A 32 5.81 3.46 -20.28
N THR A 33 5.67 4.64 -20.85
CA THR A 33 4.96 5.77 -20.21
C THR A 33 3.50 5.41 -19.91
N ALA A 34 2.81 4.80 -20.88
CA ALA A 34 1.42 4.37 -20.71
C ALA A 34 1.26 3.27 -19.65
N LEU A 35 2.16 2.28 -19.63
CA LEU A 35 2.17 1.20 -18.63
C LEU A 35 2.28 1.76 -17.21
N PHE A 36 3.27 2.63 -16.97
CA PHE A 36 3.49 3.18 -15.64
C PHE A 36 2.45 4.22 -15.22
N LYS A 37 1.91 5.00 -16.16
CA LYS A 37 0.76 5.87 -15.89
C LYS A 37 -0.45 5.05 -15.43
N LEU A 38 -0.74 3.95 -16.12
CA LEU A 38 -1.84 3.06 -15.77
C LEU A 38 -1.60 2.41 -14.39
N SER A 39 -0.39 1.92 -14.12
CA SER A 39 -0.05 1.32 -12.83
C SER A 39 -0.15 2.32 -11.66
N SER A 40 0.18 3.59 -11.89
CA SER A 40 0.01 4.67 -10.91
C SER A 40 -1.47 4.97 -10.64
N GLN A 41 -2.29 5.02 -11.69
CA GLN A 41 -3.74 5.22 -11.56
C GLN A 41 -4.41 4.11 -10.72
N HIS A 42 -3.92 2.88 -10.85
CA HIS A 42 -4.39 1.73 -10.07
C HIS A 42 -3.67 1.54 -8.74
N GLN A 43 -2.77 2.45 -8.36
CA GLN A 43 -1.98 2.40 -7.11
C GLN A 43 -1.13 1.12 -6.97
N ILE A 44 -0.71 0.53 -8.08
CA ILE A 44 0.11 -0.69 -8.12
C ILE A 44 1.50 -0.45 -8.70
N LEU A 45 1.94 0.82 -8.77
CA LEU A 45 3.25 1.19 -9.33
C LEU A 45 4.42 0.39 -8.73
N PRO A 46 4.54 0.23 -7.40
CA PRO A 46 5.66 -0.55 -6.84
C PRO A 46 5.67 -2.00 -7.31
N MET A 47 4.50 -2.63 -7.43
CA MET A 47 4.36 -4.02 -7.86
C MET A 47 4.81 -4.19 -9.31
N ILE A 48 4.32 -3.31 -10.21
CA ILE A 48 4.66 -3.36 -11.63
C ILE A 48 6.14 -3.04 -11.84
N PHE A 49 6.67 -2.02 -11.15
CA PHE A 49 8.10 -1.69 -11.23
C PHE A 49 8.96 -2.87 -10.80
N GLU A 50 8.64 -3.52 -9.67
CA GLU A 50 9.34 -4.70 -9.15
C GLU A 50 9.29 -5.87 -10.15
N ALA A 51 8.17 -6.09 -10.83
CA ALA A 51 8.02 -7.17 -11.80
C ALA A 51 8.87 -6.97 -13.07
N VAL A 52 9.05 -5.70 -13.51
CA VAL A 52 9.65 -5.41 -14.83
C VAL A 52 11.08 -4.90 -14.79
N TYR A 53 11.58 -4.37 -13.65
CA TYR A 53 12.87 -3.67 -13.61
C TYR A 53 14.06 -4.54 -14.03
N SER A 54 13.98 -5.85 -13.88
CA SER A 54 15.04 -6.80 -14.27
C SER A 54 14.74 -7.53 -15.58
N CYS A 55 13.62 -7.25 -16.28
CA CYS A 55 13.34 -7.90 -17.54
C CYS A 55 14.24 -7.33 -18.67
N PRO A 56 14.63 -8.14 -19.69
CA PRO A 56 15.47 -7.68 -20.80
C PRO A 56 14.89 -6.47 -21.54
N ALA A 57 13.57 -6.45 -21.77
CA ALA A 57 12.88 -5.35 -22.43
C ALA A 57 12.99 -4.01 -21.69
N PHE A 58 13.24 -4.01 -20.37
CA PHE A 58 13.30 -2.78 -19.56
C PHE A 58 14.46 -1.87 -19.96
N SER A 59 15.51 -2.41 -20.59
CA SER A 59 16.63 -1.63 -21.15
C SER A 59 16.20 -0.64 -22.24
N SER A 60 15.03 -0.83 -22.86
CA SER A 60 14.44 0.10 -23.84
C SER A 60 13.66 1.26 -23.21
N ALA A 61 13.46 1.24 -21.88
CA ALA A 61 12.74 2.31 -21.19
C ALA A 61 13.59 3.59 -21.13
N PRO A 62 13.00 4.79 -21.34
CA PRO A 62 13.73 6.05 -21.24
C PRO A 62 14.34 6.24 -19.85
N LEU A 63 15.62 6.58 -19.76
CA LEU A 63 16.37 6.70 -18.51
C LEU A 63 15.72 7.66 -17.50
N GLU A 64 15.27 8.83 -17.96
CA GLU A 64 14.61 9.82 -17.11
C GLU A 64 13.30 9.28 -16.51
N LEU A 65 12.54 8.55 -17.31
CA LEU A 65 11.31 7.88 -16.86
C LEU A 65 11.65 6.85 -15.77
N VAL A 66 12.66 6.01 -16.01
CA VAL A 66 13.11 4.98 -15.06
C VAL A 66 13.54 5.59 -13.72
N GLN A 67 14.35 6.66 -13.76
CA GLN A 67 14.82 7.34 -12.55
C GLN A 67 13.66 7.93 -11.74
N THR A 68 12.72 8.60 -12.42
CA THR A 68 11.53 9.19 -11.80
C THR A 68 10.66 8.11 -11.14
N LEU A 69 10.38 7.04 -11.87
CA LEU A 69 9.49 5.97 -11.39
C LEU A 69 10.13 5.16 -10.27
N ARG A 70 11.45 4.91 -10.34
CA ARG A 70 12.18 4.29 -9.24
C ARG A 70 12.05 5.11 -7.96
N GLY A 71 12.25 6.42 -8.04
CA GLY A 71 12.09 7.33 -6.91
C GLY A 71 10.67 7.30 -6.34
N GLN A 72 9.66 7.28 -7.20
CA GLN A 72 8.25 7.18 -6.78
C GLN A 72 7.94 5.83 -6.14
N ALA A 73 8.35 4.72 -6.74
CA ALA A 73 8.12 3.38 -6.22
C ALA A 73 8.77 3.19 -4.85
N VAL A 74 10.05 3.58 -4.70
CA VAL A 74 10.77 3.53 -3.42
C VAL A 74 10.07 4.38 -2.36
N ARG A 75 9.64 5.60 -2.69
CA ARG A 75 8.91 6.46 -1.75
C ARG A 75 7.62 5.80 -1.27
N LEU A 76 6.83 5.21 -2.18
CA LEU A 76 5.57 4.54 -1.83
C LEU A 76 5.83 3.35 -0.89
N VAL A 77 6.85 2.53 -1.17
CA VAL A 77 7.24 1.40 -0.30
C VAL A 77 7.69 1.89 1.07
N MET A 78 8.52 2.95 1.13
CA MET A 78 8.98 3.51 2.41
C MET A 78 7.83 4.09 3.25
N VAL A 79 6.89 4.81 2.61
CA VAL A 79 5.70 5.34 3.30
C VAL A 79 4.85 4.19 3.84
N GLN A 80 4.69 3.12 3.06
CA GLN A 80 3.91 1.96 3.48
C GLN A 80 4.59 1.20 4.62
N GLY A 81 5.91 0.98 4.55
CA GLY A 81 6.68 0.35 5.62
C GLY A 81 6.63 1.16 6.91
N ARG A 82 6.66 2.51 6.83
CA ARG A 82 6.48 3.38 7.99
C ARG A 82 5.12 3.19 8.65
N LYS A 83 4.03 3.17 7.87
CA LYS A 83 2.67 2.90 8.41
C LYS A 83 2.60 1.54 9.09
N THR A 84 3.20 0.52 8.49
CA THR A 84 3.32 -0.82 9.09
C THR A 84 4.00 -0.75 10.46
N MET A 85 5.13 -0.06 10.56
CA MET A 85 5.88 0.09 11.81
C MET A 85 5.10 0.87 12.87
N GLU A 86 4.41 1.94 12.48
CA GLU A 86 3.56 2.74 13.38
C GLU A 86 2.45 1.88 13.99
N LEU A 87 1.75 1.08 13.17
CA LEU A 87 0.73 0.14 13.66
C LEU A 87 1.31 -0.93 14.58
N LEU A 88 2.44 -1.54 14.21
CA LEU A 88 3.08 -2.57 15.02
C LEU A 88 3.59 -2.04 16.37
N GLN A 89 3.89 -0.75 16.47
CA GLN A 89 4.25 -0.10 17.74
C GLN A 89 3.00 0.26 18.57
N LEU A 90 1.92 0.64 17.92
CA LEU A 90 0.67 1.05 18.56
C LEU A 90 -0.12 -0.15 19.12
N TYR A 91 -0.20 -1.24 18.36
CA TYR A 91 -1.02 -2.40 18.71
C TYR A 91 -0.70 -2.98 20.11
N PRO A 92 0.56 -3.24 20.48
CA PRO A 92 0.91 -3.71 21.84
C PRO A 92 0.48 -2.74 22.94
N ARG A 93 0.49 -1.43 22.68
CA ARG A 93 0.07 -0.43 23.67
C ARG A 93 -1.44 -0.50 23.94
N LEU A 94 -2.24 -0.72 22.88
CA LEU A 94 -3.67 -0.96 23.02
C LEU A 94 -3.93 -2.20 23.88
N VAL A 95 -3.26 -3.30 23.57
CA VAL A 95 -3.40 -4.57 24.34
C VAL A 95 -2.97 -4.40 25.81
N GLN A 96 -1.89 -3.67 26.09
CA GLN A 96 -1.43 -3.38 27.46
C GLN A 96 -2.44 -2.57 28.27
N GLN A 97 -3.28 -1.77 27.64
CA GLN A 97 -4.38 -1.02 28.25
C GLN A 97 -5.68 -1.85 28.36
N GLY A 98 -5.63 -3.15 28.07
CA GLY A 98 -6.76 -4.05 28.16
C GLY A 98 -7.69 -4.05 26.96
N ALA A 99 -7.32 -3.35 25.87
CA ALA A 99 -8.10 -3.40 24.64
C ALA A 99 -7.87 -4.70 23.86
N THR A 100 -8.86 -5.09 23.08
CA THR A 100 -8.84 -6.28 22.20
C THR A 100 -9.11 -5.88 20.74
N PRO A 101 -8.25 -5.01 20.14
CA PRO A 101 -8.46 -4.53 18.79
C PRO A 101 -8.24 -5.64 17.77
N ALA A 102 -9.05 -5.69 16.71
CA ALA A 102 -8.85 -6.56 15.56
C ALA A 102 -8.53 -5.74 14.31
N VAL A 103 -7.35 -5.94 13.73
CA VAL A 103 -7.01 -5.34 12.43
C VAL A 103 -7.71 -6.13 11.33
N VAL A 104 -8.59 -5.49 10.56
CA VAL A 104 -9.45 -6.18 9.58
C VAL A 104 -9.05 -5.94 8.12
N LYS A 105 -8.29 -4.90 7.85
CA LYS A 105 -7.74 -4.55 6.54
C LYS A 105 -6.29 -4.06 6.66
N GLY A 106 -5.85 -3.26 5.69
CA GLY A 106 -4.53 -2.65 5.71
C GLY A 106 -3.43 -3.69 5.82
N LEU A 107 -2.79 -3.80 6.98
CA LEU A 107 -1.69 -4.75 7.25
C LEU A 107 -2.08 -6.20 6.96
N VAL A 108 -3.29 -6.63 7.35
CA VAL A 108 -3.76 -8.00 7.10
C VAL A 108 -3.82 -8.30 5.61
N CYS A 109 -4.40 -7.39 4.81
CA CYS A 109 -4.43 -7.56 3.36
C CYS A 109 -3.03 -7.51 2.75
N ARG A 110 -2.13 -6.65 3.25
CA ARG A 110 -0.75 -6.56 2.74
C ARG A 110 0.05 -7.83 3.00
N SER A 111 -0.17 -8.51 4.12
CA SER A 111 0.54 -9.75 4.45
C SER A 111 0.30 -10.91 3.46
N LEU A 112 -0.73 -10.79 2.63
CA LEU A 112 -1.04 -11.78 1.57
C LEU A 112 -0.18 -11.60 0.31
N TYR A 113 0.57 -10.50 0.21
CA TYR A 113 1.42 -10.20 -0.95
C TYR A 113 2.87 -10.63 -0.72
N PRO A 114 3.60 -11.04 -1.77
CA PRO A 114 5.01 -11.46 -1.66
C PRO A 114 5.90 -10.39 -1.01
N PHE A 115 5.60 -9.12 -1.30
CA PHE A 115 6.24 -7.95 -0.70
C PHE A 115 5.14 -7.03 -0.15
N ALA A 116 4.85 -7.15 1.13
CA ALA A 116 3.72 -6.49 1.80
C ALA A 116 3.66 -4.97 1.54
N ASP A 117 4.81 -4.29 1.63
CA ASP A 117 4.89 -2.84 1.49
C ASP A 117 4.78 -2.33 0.04
N HIS A 118 4.76 -3.24 -0.95
CA HIS A 118 4.47 -2.87 -2.35
C HIS A 118 2.96 -2.67 -2.59
N ARG A 119 2.10 -3.21 -1.71
CA ARG A 119 0.67 -2.93 -1.75
C ARG A 119 0.38 -1.64 -1.01
N THR A 120 0.12 -0.58 -1.75
CA THR A 120 -0.28 0.70 -1.16
C THR A 120 -1.66 0.59 -0.52
N SER A 121 -1.82 1.16 0.68
CA SER A 121 -3.11 1.34 1.35
C SER A 121 -3.17 2.74 1.97
N GLY A 122 -4.36 3.35 1.98
CA GLY A 122 -4.57 4.67 2.57
C GLY A 122 -4.60 4.63 4.09
N ASP A 123 -5.25 3.64 4.62
CA ASP A 123 -5.69 3.50 6.01
C ASP A 123 -5.47 2.09 6.56
N GLU A 124 -5.56 1.98 7.87
CA GLU A 124 -5.61 0.73 8.61
C GLU A 124 -6.96 0.67 9.33
N ASP A 125 -7.80 -0.31 8.98
CA ASP A 125 -9.09 -0.49 9.63
C ASP A 125 -8.91 -1.37 10.86
N ILE A 126 -9.32 -0.84 12.03
CA ILE A 126 -9.23 -1.54 13.31
C ILE A 126 -10.64 -1.62 13.90
N LEU A 127 -11.13 -2.81 14.11
CA LEU A 127 -12.39 -3.06 14.82
C LEU A 127 -12.11 -3.04 16.33
N ILE A 128 -12.89 -2.26 17.06
CA ILE A 128 -12.78 -2.08 18.51
C ILE A 128 -14.16 -2.30 19.12
N PRO A 129 -14.28 -3.10 20.19
CA PRO A 129 -15.52 -3.20 20.95
C PRO A 129 -15.96 -1.82 21.47
N PRO A 130 -17.27 -1.47 21.40
CA PRO A 130 -17.75 -0.15 21.77
C PRO A 130 -17.32 0.29 23.18
N GLU A 131 -17.36 -0.61 24.15
CA GLU A 131 -16.98 -0.36 25.54
C GLU A 131 -15.48 -0.05 25.73
N GLN A 132 -14.65 -0.37 24.75
CA GLN A 132 -13.20 -0.10 24.77
C GLN A 132 -12.82 1.15 23.96
N PHE A 133 -13.79 1.82 23.33
CA PHE A 133 -13.52 2.94 22.43
C PHE A 133 -12.75 4.07 23.13
N SER A 134 -13.20 4.51 24.32
CA SER A 134 -12.55 5.59 25.08
C SER A 134 -11.11 5.25 25.44
N THR A 135 -10.84 3.99 25.79
CA THR A 135 -9.47 3.52 26.09
C THR A 135 -8.59 3.57 24.85
N CYS A 136 -9.08 3.07 23.71
CA CYS A 136 -8.35 3.08 22.45
C CYS A 136 -8.13 4.50 21.96
N HIS A 137 -9.14 5.35 22.00
CA HIS A 137 -9.05 6.76 21.62
C HIS A 137 -7.96 7.50 22.42
N ARG A 138 -7.92 7.32 23.75
CA ARG A 138 -6.86 7.88 24.59
C ARG A 138 -5.49 7.42 24.14
N VAL A 139 -5.29 6.13 23.90
CA VAL A 139 -4.01 5.57 23.43
C VAL A 139 -3.61 6.17 22.09
N PHE A 140 -4.55 6.35 21.15
CA PHE A 140 -4.28 6.99 19.87
C PHE A 140 -3.79 8.43 20.04
N VAL A 141 -4.49 9.23 20.86
CA VAL A 141 -4.13 10.63 21.12
C VAL A 141 -2.77 10.73 21.82
N GLU A 142 -2.50 9.90 22.83
CA GLU A 142 -1.19 9.86 23.52
C GLU A 142 -0.04 9.47 22.58
N ASN A 143 -0.34 8.81 21.47
CA ASN A 143 0.64 8.46 20.42
C ASN A 143 0.63 9.45 19.24
N GLY A 144 0.04 10.63 19.39
CA GLY A 144 0.10 11.73 18.42
C GLY A 144 -0.90 11.63 17.28
N MET A 145 -1.89 10.76 17.37
CA MET A 145 -2.98 10.68 16.40
C MET A 145 -4.07 11.69 16.79
N ALA A 146 -4.46 12.55 15.87
CA ALA A 146 -5.57 13.47 16.06
C ALA A 146 -6.86 12.90 15.45
N PRO A 147 -8.01 12.98 16.13
CA PRO A 147 -9.28 12.63 15.51
C PRO A 147 -9.58 13.58 14.35
N LEU A 148 -10.19 13.09 13.28
CA LEU A 148 -10.62 13.91 12.15
C LEU A 148 -11.85 14.78 12.47
N ALA A 149 -12.66 14.34 13.44
CA ALA A 149 -13.80 15.11 13.99
C ALA A 149 -13.58 15.40 15.47
N PRO A 150 -14.16 16.48 16.03
CA PRO A 150 -14.19 16.72 17.47
C PRO A 150 -14.80 15.51 18.19
N ALA A 151 -14.30 15.23 19.40
CA ALA A 151 -14.80 14.11 20.22
C ALA A 151 -16.31 14.24 20.55
N ASP A 152 -16.82 15.47 20.54
CA ASP A 152 -18.22 15.80 20.87
C ASP A 152 -19.22 15.25 19.82
N ASP A 153 -18.77 14.99 18.58
CA ASP A 153 -19.61 14.43 17.53
C ASP A 153 -19.68 12.88 17.57
N LEU A 154 -18.90 12.24 18.45
CA LEU A 154 -18.83 10.78 18.54
C LEU A 154 -19.80 10.18 19.57
N ASP A 155 -20.33 11.00 20.48
CA ASP A 155 -21.23 10.56 21.55
C ASP A 155 -22.69 10.43 21.09
N GLU A 156 -23.08 11.10 19.98
CA GLU A 156 -24.46 11.03 19.46
C GLU A 156 -24.70 9.85 18.48
N ALA A 157 -23.67 9.16 18.02
CA ALA A 157 -23.81 8.03 17.09
C ALA A 157 -23.96 6.66 17.81
N GLY A 158 -24.03 6.62 19.13
CA GLY A 158 -24.13 5.42 19.95
C GLY A 158 -25.56 4.93 20.24
N GLU A 159 -26.60 5.67 19.81
CA GLU A 159 -27.99 5.22 19.96
C GLU A 159 -28.69 5.11 18.59
N VAL A 160 -28.62 3.95 17.97
CA VAL A 160 -29.63 3.44 17.03
C VAL A 160 -29.80 1.95 17.27
#